data_9cbe0177f729df66beadc90cd6765f43
#
_entry.id   9cbe0177f729df66beadc90cd6765f43
#
_cell.length_a   1.000
_cell.length_b   1.000
_cell.length_c   1.000
_cell.angle_alpha   90.00
_cell.angle_beta   90.00
_cell.angle_gamma   90.00
#
_symmetry.space_group_name_H-M   'P 1'
#
loop_
_entity.id
_entity.type
_entity.pdbx_description
1 polymer ?
#
loop_
_entity_poly.entity_id
_entity_poly.type
_entity_poly.pdbx_seq_one_letter_code
_entity_poly.pdbx_strand_id
1 'polypeptide(L)'
;MKNNFLIITGGTGGHVIPAVNFFKYIERKNIEVNLLIDKRGSKYVNGINKKNIYKINSSHLSGNIFFKLKAISKLFIGFFQSLRIFIKLKPKIIVSFGSYASFTPLICFILLKFFYKTNLYLHEQNSVVGQTNKF
;
A
#
# COMPACT_ATOMS: atom_id res chain seq x y z
N MET A 1 -13.10 17.19 11.40
CA MET A 1 -12.87 16.33 10.21
C MET A 1 -12.22 15.03 10.69
N LYS A 2 -12.85 13.86 10.51
CA LYS A 2 -12.26 12.57 10.94
C LYS A 2 -10.97 12.29 10.16
N ASN A 3 -9.90 11.95 10.88
CA ASN A 3 -8.68 11.42 10.26
C ASN A 3 -8.99 10.01 9.75
N ASN A 4 -8.69 9.75 8.48
CA ASN A 4 -8.76 8.42 7.90
C ASN A 4 -7.37 8.01 7.42
N PHE A 5 -6.99 6.79 7.80
CA PHE A 5 -5.70 6.21 7.47
C PHE A 5 -5.81 5.25 6.29
N LEU A 6 -4.81 5.26 5.43
CA LEU A 6 -4.55 4.22 4.45
C LEU A 6 -3.18 3.62 4.73
N ILE A 7 -3.14 2.37 5.14
CA ILE A 7 -1.91 1.62 5.34
C ILE A 7 -1.61 0.85 4.07
N ILE A 8 -0.39 0.99 3.54
CA ILE A 8 0.06 0.33 2.31
C ILE A 8 1.16 -0.66 2.66
N THR A 9 0.97 -1.91 2.26
CA THR A 9 1.94 -2.98 2.50
C THR A 9 1.77 -4.12 1.50
N GLY A 10 2.64 -5.12 1.56
CA GLY A 10 2.52 -6.33 0.74
C GLY A 10 3.77 -7.19 0.73
N GLY A 11 3.78 -8.19 -0.16
CA GLY A 11 4.90 -9.09 -0.34
C GLY A 11 5.01 -10.13 0.77
N THR A 12 5.97 -9.97 1.67
CA THR A 12 6.30 -10.94 2.70
C THR A 12 5.76 -10.54 4.08
N GLY A 13 5.74 -11.51 5.02
CA GLY A 13 5.33 -11.27 6.40
C GLY A 13 6.14 -10.17 7.10
N GLY A 14 7.40 -9.96 6.71
CA GLY A 14 8.26 -8.91 7.28
C GLY A 14 7.65 -7.51 7.14
N HIS A 15 7.01 -7.21 6.03
CA HIS A 15 6.31 -5.92 5.82
C HIS A 15 4.86 -5.96 6.31
N VAL A 16 4.18 -7.10 6.15
CA VAL A 16 2.74 -7.19 6.40
C VAL A 16 2.42 -7.27 7.88
N ILE A 17 3.17 -8.05 8.67
CA ILE A 17 2.87 -8.24 10.10
C ILE A 17 2.94 -6.93 10.88
N PRO A 18 4.00 -6.10 10.75
CA PRO A 18 4.02 -4.78 11.39
C PRO A 18 2.90 -3.85 10.91
N ALA A 19 2.58 -3.87 9.63
CA ALA A 19 1.47 -3.08 9.07
C ALA A 19 0.10 -3.50 9.66
N VAL A 20 -0.14 -4.81 9.81
CA VAL A 20 -1.36 -5.34 10.43
C VAL A 20 -1.43 -4.97 11.91
N ASN A 21 -0.31 -5.03 12.63
CA ASN A 21 -0.26 -4.62 14.04
C ASN A 21 -0.55 -3.12 14.19
N PHE A 22 0.01 -2.30 13.32
CA PHE A 22 -0.27 -0.87 13.29
C PHE A 22 -1.73 -0.58 12.92
N PHE A 23 -2.30 -1.30 11.95
CA PHE A 23 -3.72 -1.23 11.61
C PHE A 23 -4.61 -1.46 12.85
N LYS A 24 -4.38 -2.56 13.55
CA LYS A 24 -5.14 -2.91 14.76
C LYS A 24 -4.99 -1.87 15.89
N TYR A 25 -3.81 -1.27 16.01
CA TYR A 25 -3.59 -0.19 16.97
C TYR A 25 -4.45 1.04 16.63
N ILE A 26 -4.47 1.48 15.38
CA ILE A 26 -5.28 2.62 14.92
C ILE A 26 -6.78 2.32 15.06
N GLU A 27 -7.21 1.11 14.68
CA GLU A 27 -8.60 0.66 14.79
C GLU A 27 -9.09 0.69 16.24
N ARG A 28 -8.28 0.25 17.21
CA ARG A 28 -8.59 0.32 18.65
C ARG A 28 -8.76 1.76 19.18
N LYS A 29 -8.23 2.74 18.50
CA LYS A 29 -8.43 4.17 18.80
C LYS A 29 -9.71 4.74 18.19
N ASN A 30 -10.57 3.89 17.60
CA ASN A 30 -11.79 4.28 16.88
C ASN A 30 -11.53 5.26 15.74
N ILE A 31 -10.36 5.15 15.10
CA ILE A 31 -9.97 5.93 13.93
C ILE A 31 -10.21 5.09 12.68
N GLU A 32 -10.80 5.70 11.67
CA GLU A 32 -11.03 5.03 10.39
C GLU A 32 -9.70 4.64 9.75
N VAL A 33 -9.52 3.35 9.45
CA VAL A 33 -8.31 2.81 8.85
C VAL A 33 -8.64 1.76 7.80
N ASN A 34 -7.92 1.83 6.69
CA ASN A 34 -8.03 0.92 5.56
C ASN A 34 -6.65 0.34 5.22
N LEU A 35 -6.61 -0.88 4.73
CA LEU A 35 -5.41 -1.61 4.36
C LEU A 35 -5.38 -1.83 2.85
N LEU A 36 -4.32 -1.37 2.19
CA LEU A 36 -4.03 -1.63 0.79
C LEU A 36 -2.91 -2.66 0.69
N ILE A 37 -3.16 -3.77 0.01
CA ILE A 37 -2.26 -4.91 0.03
C ILE A 37 -2.28 -5.69 -1.29
N ASP A 38 -1.16 -6.34 -1.63
CA ASP A 38 -1.10 -7.25 -2.76
C ASP A 38 -1.56 -8.68 -2.40
N LYS A 39 -1.77 -9.50 -3.44
CA LYS A 39 -2.21 -10.89 -3.28
C LYS A 39 -1.24 -11.73 -2.43
N ARG A 40 0.08 -11.47 -2.53
CA ARG A 40 1.10 -12.23 -1.80
C ARG A 40 1.04 -11.94 -0.30
N GLY A 41 0.88 -10.66 0.05
CA GLY A 41 0.79 -10.22 1.43
C GLY A 41 -0.52 -10.61 2.10
N SER A 42 -1.61 -10.76 1.33
CA SER A 42 -2.95 -11.01 1.89
C SER A 42 -3.06 -12.27 2.72
N LYS A 43 -2.19 -13.27 2.53
CA LYS A 43 -2.16 -14.50 3.34
C LYS A 43 -1.71 -14.29 4.80
N TYR A 44 -1.04 -13.18 5.09
CA TYR A 44 -0.59 -12.83 6.44
C TYR A 44 -1.58 -11.92 7.18
N VAL A 45 -2.70 -11.56 6.54
CA VAL A 45 -3.70 -10.68 7.16
C VAL A 45 -4.72 -11.50 7.92
N ASN A 46 -4.69 -11.38 9.25
CA ASN A 46 -5.64 -12.03 10.14
C ASN A 46 -6.32 -11.02 11.07
N GLY A 47 -7.63 -11.20 11.29
CA GLY A 47 -8.38 -10.40 12.26
C GLY A 47 -8.67 -8.96 11.83
N ILE A 48 -8.66 -8.67 10.52
CA ILE A 48 -9.12 -7.40 9.95
C ILE A 48 -10.40 -7.67 9.15
N ASN A 49 -11.39 -6.78 9.30
CA ASN A 49 -12.64 -6.89 8.55
C ASN A 49 -12.37 -6.74 7.05
N LYS A 50 -12.90 -7.65 6.25
CA LYS A 50 -12.71 -7.69 4.78
C LYS A 50 -13.11 -6.39 4.07
N LYS A 51 -14.07 -5.64 4.61
CA LYS A 51 -14.51 -4.34 4.07
C LYS A 51 -13.43 -3.26 4.11
N ASN A 52 -12.46 -3.39 5.03
CA ASN A 52 -11.35 -2.46 5.21
C ASN A 52 -10.08 -2.90 4.45
N ILE A 53 -10.14 -4.01 3.70
CA ILE A 53 -9.01 -4.54 2.95
C ILE A 53 -9.22 -4.31 1.46
N TYR A 54 -8.30 -3.60 0.85
CA TYR A 54 -8.26 -3.33 -0.59
C TYR A 54 -7.08 -4.08 -1.22
N LYS A 55 -7.37 -4.89 -2.24
CA LYS A 55 -6.35 -5.68 -2.92
C LYS A 55 -5.96 -5.03 -4.24
N ILE A 56 -4.66 -4.99 -4.51
CA ILE A 56 -4.10 -4.51 -5.77
C ILE A 56 -3.17 -5.52 -6.41
N ASN A 57 -3.01 -5.41 -7.72
CA ASN A 57 -1.98 -6.11 -8.44
C ASN A 57 -0.64 -5.42 -8.25
N SER A 58 0.38 -6.19 -7.92
CA SER A 58 1.77 -5.76 -7.86
C SER A 58 2.67 -6.77 -8.55
N SER A 59 3.82 -6.35 -9.01
CA SER A 59 4.82 -7.25 -9.57
C SER A 59 6.21 -6.67 -9.39
N HIS A 60 7.19 -7.56 -9.30
CA HIS A 60 8.60 -7.24 -9.38
C HIS A 60 9.07 -7.28 -10.84
N LEU A 61 9.84 -6.27 -11.25
CA LEU A 61 10.41 -6.19 -12.59
C LEU A 61 11.72 -7.00 -12.65
N SER A 62 11.60 -8.32 -12.82
CA SER A 62 12.76 -9.22 -12.94
C SER A 62 12.54 -10.27 -14.00
N GLY A 63 13.62 -10.90 -14.45
CA GLY A 63 13.58 -11.95 -15.46
C GLY A 63 13.75 -11.44 -16.90
N ASN A 64 13.44 -12.30 -17.87
CA ASN A 64 13.54 -11.99 -19.28
C ASN A 64 12.47 -10.99 -19.75
N ILE A 65 12.55 -10.54 -21.01
CA ILE A 65 11.67 -9.50 -21.57
C ILE A 65 10.18 -9.87 -21.47
N PHE A 66 9.83 -11.15 -21.64
CA PHE A 66 8.45 -11.61 -21.56
C PHE A 66 7.88 -11.47 -20.14
N PHE A 67 8.67 -11.83 -19.10
CA PHE A 67 8.28 -11.64 -17.70
C PHE A 67 8.19 -10.16 -17.34
N LYS A 68 9.08 -9.30 -17.85
CA LYS A 68 9.02 -7.86 -17.67
C LYS A 68 7.75 -7.26 -18.26
N LEU A 69 7.34 -7.64 -19.46
CA LEU A 69 6.10 -7.19 -20.09
C LEU A 69 4.87 -7.59 -19.26
N LYS A 70 4.84 -8.83 -18.77
CA LYS A 70 3.78 -9.29 -17.85
C LYS A 70 3.78 -8.54 -16.53
N ALA A 71 4.94 -8.18 -16.00
CA ALA A 71 5.05 -7.37 -14.79
C ALA A 71 4.53 -5.96 -15.01
N ILE A 72 4.89 -5.32 -16.12
CA ILE A 72 4.41 -3.98 -16.51
C ILE A 72 2.88 -3.95 -16.61
N SER A 73 2.26 -4.94 -17.26
CA SER A 73 0.80 -5.00 -17.35
C SER A 73 0.12 -5.12 -15.98
N LYS A 74 0.70 -5.90 -15.06
CA LYS A 74 0.20 -5.99 -13.69
C LYS A 74 0.37 -4.67 -12.91
N LEU A 75 1.48 -3.97 -13.07
CA LEU A 75 1.71 -2.67 -12.46
C LEU A 75 0.73 -1.63 -13.00
N PHE A 76 0.45 -1.66 -14.31
CA PHE A 76 -0.54 -0.78 -14.92
C PHE A 76 -1.95 -0.98 -14.34
N ILE A 77 -2.38 -2.25 -14.22
CA ILE A 77 -3.64 -2.58 -13.57
C ILE A 77 -3.62 -2.12 -12.09
N GLY A 78 -2.54 -2.39 -11.37
CA GLY A 78 -2.37 -1.98 -9.97
C GLY A 78 -2.42 -0.48 -9.78
N PHE A 79 -1.92 0.30 -10.75
CA PHE A 79 -2.01 1.75 -10.76
C PHE A 79 -3.47 2.23 -10.81
N PHE A 80 -4.28 1.74 -11.74
CA PHE A 80 -5.69 2.12 -11.84
C PHE A 80 -6.52 1.65 -10.63
N GLN A 81 -6.20 0.46 -10.10
CA GLN A 81 -6.80 -0.01 -8.85
C GLN A 81 -6.48 0.94 -7.69
N SER A 82 -5.21 1.34 -7.55
CA SER A 82 -4.78 2.29 -6.52
C SER A 82 -5.45 3.66 -6.70
N LEU A 83 -5.48 4.17 -7.92
CA LEU A 83 -6.13 5.45 -8.24
C LEU A 83 -7.61 5.46 -7.83
N ARG A 84 -8.35 4.41 -8.20
CA ARG A 84 -9.76 4.25 -7.80
C ARG A 84 -9.93 4.24 -6.28
N ILE A 85 -9.05 3.54 -5.56
CA ILE A 85 -9.10 3.44 -4.10
C ILE A 85 -8.80 4.81 -3.46
N PHE A 86 -7.81 5.54 -3.95
CA PHE A 86 -7.48 6.88 -3.47
C PHE A 86 -8.62 7.87 -3.68
N ILE A 87 -9.24 7.87 -4.85
CA ILE A 87 -10.40 8.73 -5.15
C ILE A 87 -11.59 8.40 -4.25
N LYS A 88 -11.81 7.10 -3.98
CA LYS A 88 -12.89 6.63 -3.11
C LYS A 88 -12.66 7.00 -1.66
N LEU A 89 -11.45 6.72 -1.13
CA LEU A 89 -11.14 6.87 0.29
C LEU A 89 -10.71 8.28 0.68
N LYS A 90 -10.06 9.01 -0.24
CA LYS A 90 -9.47 10.34 0.01
C LYS A 90 -8.69 10.36 1.33
N PRO A 91 -7.69 9.46 1.52
CA PRO A 91 -7.02 9.31 2.79
C PRO A 91 -6.29 10.59 3.18
N LYS A 92 -6.38 10.99 4.45
CA LYS A 92 -5.64 12.13 4.99
C LYS A 92 -4.24 11.75 5.44
N ILE A 93 -4.08 10.52 5.84
CA ILE A 93 -2.81 9.97 6.32
C ILE A 93 -2.56 8.65 5.61
N ILE A 94 -1.41 8.55 4.96
CA ILE A 94 -0.93 7.33 4.35
C ILE A 94 0.31 6.88 5.10
N VAL A 95 0.35 5.59 5.47
CA VAL A 95 1.53 4.97 6.06
C VAL A 95 1.94 3.79 5.18
N SER A 96 3.10 3.89 4.55
CA SER A 96 3.64 2.82 3.70
C SER A 96 4.69 2.02 4.46
N PHE A 97 4.49 0.71 4.52
CA PHE A 97 5.44 -0.25 5.11
C PHE A 97 6.41 -0.85 4.09
N GLY A 98 6.49 -0.23 2.90
CA GLY A 98 7.38 -0.69 1.85
C GLY A 98 6.85 -1.89 1.07
N SER A 99 7.76 -2.66 0.44
CA SER A 99 7.46 -3.71 -0.52
C SER A 99 7.14 -3.19 -1.93
N TYR A 100 7.32 -4.03 -2.94
CA TYR A 100 6.94 -3.72 -4.32
C TYR A 100 5.44 -3.39 -4.49
N ALA A 101 4.60 -3.82 -3.56
CA ALA A 101 3.18 -3.49 -3.55
C ALA A 101 2.94 -1.99 -3.31
N SER A 102 3.87 -1.28 -2.67
CA SER A 102 3.75 0.15 -2.41
C SER A 102 4.06 1.02 -3.63
N PHE A 103 4.72 0.49 -4.66
CA PHE A 103 5.20 1.28 -5.80
C PHE A 103 4.07 2.02 -6.52
N THR A 104 3.04 1.32 -6.98
CA THR A 104 1.92 1.94 -7.72
C THR A 104 1.08 2.87 -6.86
N PRO A 105 0.74 2.55 -5.58
CA PRO A 105 0.09 3.50 -4.68
C PRO A 105 0.90 4.77 -4.42
N LEU A 106 2.22 4.68 -4.28
CA LEU A 106 3.06 5.85 -4.07
C LEU A 106 3.11 6.76 -5.30
N ILE A 107 3.15 6.21 -6.51
CA ILE A 107 3.00 7.00 -7.75
C ILE A 107 1.64 7.69 -7.76
N CYS A 108 0.54 7.00 -7.44
CA CYS A 108 -0.77 7.60 -7.33
C CYS A 108 -0.80 8.76 -6.32
N PHE A 109 -0.16 8.58 -5.16
CA PHE A 109 -0.04 9.65 -4.16
C PHE A 109 0.68 10.88 -4.73
N ILE A 110 1.82 10.70 -5.41
CA ILE A 110 2.59 11.81 -6.00
C ILE A 110 1.74 12.60 -7.00
N LEU A 111 0.95 11.92 -7.83
CA LEU A 111 0.06 12.55 -8.80
C LEU A 111 -1.13 13.28 -8.13
N LEU A 112 -1.67 12.71 -7.06
CA LEU A 112 -2.88 13.23 -6.42
C LEU A 112 -2.61 14.21 -5.27
N LYS A 113 -1.37 14.31 -4.77
CA LYS A 113 -1.02 15.19 -3.64
C LYS A 113 -1.35 16.68 -3.88
N PHE A 114 -1.40 17.10 -5.15
CA PHE A 114 -1.77 18.48 -5.53
C PHE A 114 -3.29 18.73 -5.40
N PHE A 115 -4.10 17.68 -5.45
CA PHE A 115 -5.56 17.76 -5.36
C PHE A 115 -6.11 17.46 -3.96
N TYR A 116 -5.34 16.70 -3.15
CA TYR A 116 -5.75 16.29 -1.82
C TYR A 116 -4.66 16.60 -0.80
N LYS A 117 -5.03 17.24 0.32
CA LYS A 117 -4.14 17.41 1.48
C LYS A 117 -3.98 16.05 2.18
N THR A 118 -2.95 15.31 1.83
CA THR A 118 -2.62 13.98 2.36
C THR A 118 -1.19 13.99 2.86
N ASN A 119 -0.97 13.50 4.06
CA ASN A 119 0.37 13.30 4.63
C ASN A 119 0.82 11.86 4.37
N LEU A 120 2.05 11.69 3.87
CA LEU A 120 2.67 10.39 3.65
C LEU A 120 3.77 10.15 4.67
N TYR A 121 3.71 8.99 5.33
CA TYR A 121 4.75 8.47 6.20
C TYR A 121 5.30 7.17 5.63
N LEU A 122 6.62 7.09 5.49
CA LEU A 122 7.31 5.88 5.06
C LEU A 122 7.91 5.19 6.27
N HIS A 123 7.50 3.95 6.51
CA HIS A 123 8.07 3.11 7.56
C HIS A 123 9.06 2.14 6.93
N GLU A 124 10.31 2.23 7.36
CA GLU A 124 11.37 1.32 6.95
C GLU A 124 11.71 0.37 8.09
N GLN A 125 11.75 -0.92 7.76
CA GLN A 125 12.01 -1.99 8.73
C GLN A 125 13.45 -2.51 8.67
N ASN A 126 14.17 -2.13 7.61
CA ASN A 126 15.55 -2.56 7.39
C ASN A 126 16.51 -1.45 7.81
N SER A 127 17.73 -1.81 8.17
CA SER A 127 18.81 -0.86 8.46
C SER A 127 19.19 0.01 7.26
N VAL A 128 18.82 -0.41 6.05
CA VAL A 128 19.01 0.31 4.79
C VAL A 128 17.66 0.57 4.14
N VAL A 129 17.44 1.80 3.70
CA VAL A 129 16.18 2.20 3.04
C VAL A 129 15.93 1.32 1.82
N GLY A 130 14.78 0.65 1.79
CA GLY A 130 14.36 -0.20 0.68
C GLY A 130 14.16 0.59 -0.62
N GLN A 131 14.31 -0.08 -1.77
CA GLN A 131 14.25 0.56 -3.09
C GLN A 131 12.97 1.37 -3.31
N THR A 132 11.83 0.89 -2.82
CA THR A 132 10.54 1.56 -2.97
C THR A 132 10.42 2.85 -2.15
N ASN A 133 11.13 2.94 -1.04
CA ASN A 133 11.09 4.12 -0.15
C ASN A 133 12.16 5.17 -0.50
N LYS A 134 13.00 4.90 -1.51
CA LYS A 134 14.02 5.85 -1.99
C LYS A 134 13.47 6.90 -2.96
N PHE A 135 12.24 6.73 -3.45
CA PHE A 135 11.52 7.65 -4.32
C PHE A 135 10.57 8.51 -3.49
#